data_2819fb5b252f67c39633b560524e5a20
#
_entry.id   2819fb5b252f67c39633b560524e5a20
#
_cell.length_a   1.000
_cell.length_b   1.000
_cell.length_c   1.000
_cell.angle_alpha   90.00
_cell.angle_beta   90.00
_cell.angle_gamma   90.00
#
_symmetry.space_group_name_H-M   'P 1'
#
loop_
_entity.id
_entity.type
_entity.pdbx_description
1 polymer ?
#
loop_
_entity_poly.entity_id
_entity_poly.type
_entity_poly.pdbx_seq_one_letter_code
_entity_poly.pdbx_strand_id
1 'polypeptide(L)'
;VPEAALRDLARSLEQASAPPARAVPVLPALRPVIPGGLRPGSVTGLDGPGAASLALALVAGVSRHGGEDGAGGWCGIVGVPSFGVVAAAGMGAEPERLLLVDDPGDRWPDVVAALAEAVELVLLCPPERPGAAAVRRLSALARKHGCVLALTGPFARDWPGVRLRLRLDGAAWEGVG
;
A
#
# COMPACT_ATOMS: atom_id res chain seq x y z
N VAL A 1 -5.53 -28.26 29.22
CA VAL A 1 -5.23 -27.10 28.40
C VAL A 1 -6.54 -26.51 27.92
N PRO A 2 -6.81 -25.22 28.09
CA PRO A 2 -8.06 -24.61 27.63
C PRO A 2 -8.22 -24.80 26.09
N GLU A 3 -9.41 -25.22 25.67
CA GLU A 3 -9.72 -25.48 24.25
C GLU A 3 -9.45 -24.25 23.35
N ALA A 4 -9.59 -23.04 23.92
CA ALA A 4 -9.23 -21.79 23.26
C ALA A 4 -7.74 -21.71 22.91
N ALA A 5 -6.85 -22.15 23.80
CA ALA A 5 -5.41 -22.15 23.57
C ALA A 5 -5.01 -23.14 22.46
N LEU A 6 -5.68 -24.29 22.38
CA LEU A 6 -5.46 -25.25 21.29
C LEU A 6 -5.93 -24.74 19.95
N ARG A 7 -7.05 -24.01 19.90
CA ARG A 7 -7.55 -23.36 18.67
C ARG A 7 -6.62 -22.24 18.20
N ASP A 8 -6.07 -21.47 19.13
CA ASP A 8 -5.12 -20.41 18.81
C ASP A 8 -3.78 -20.98 18.34
N LEU A 9 -3.31 -22.06 18.95
CA LEU A 9 -2.12 -22.78 18.50
C LEU A 9 -2.34 -23.41 17.12
N ALA A 10 -3.47 -24.07 16.89
CA ALA A 10 -3.81 -24.65 15.60
C ALA A 10 -3.84 -23.58 14.50
N ARG A 11 -4.48 -22.42 14.77
CA ARG A 11 -4.53 -21.28 13.86
C ARG A 11 -3.14 -20.71 13.58
N SER A 12 -2.28 -20.64 14.60
CA SER A 12 -0.89 -20.20 14.44
C SER A 12 -0.07 -21.18 13.62
N LEU A 13 -0.29 -22.48 13.75
CA LEU A 13 0.37 -23.51 12.97
C LEU A 13 -0.10 -23.54 11.52
N GLU A 14 -1.40 -23.34 11.28
CA GLU A 14 -1.96 -23.20 9.92
C GLU A 14 -1.39 -21.96 9.20
N GLN A 15 -1.27 -20.82 9.92
CA GLN A 15 -0.64 -19.60 9.38
C GLN A 15 0.86 -19.79 9.12
N ALA A 16 1.57 -20.59 9.96
CA ALA A 16 2.97 -20.91 9.75
C ALA A 16 3.21 -21.91 8.61
N SER A 17 2.21 -22.76 8.33
CA SER A 17 2.25 -23.78 7.27
C SER A 17 1.71 -23.27 5.92
N ALA A 18 1.05 -22.10 5.91
CA ALA A 18 0.62 -21.49 4.65
C ALA A 18 1.87 -21.10 3.83
N PRO A 19 1.86 -21.33 2.50
CA PRO A 19 2.93 -20.84 1.66
C PRO A 19 3.10 -19.34 1.89
N PRO A 20 4.37 -18.84 1.93
CA PRO A 20 4.60 -17.42 2.17
C PRO A 20 3.79 -16.60 1.16
N ALA A 21 2.95 -15.71 1.66
CA ALA A 21 2.16 -14.85 0.81
C ALA A 21 3.09 -14.16 -0.19
N ARG A 22 2.76 -14.24 -1.48
CA ARG A 22 3.57 -13.66 -2.53
C ARG A 22 3.78 -12.17 -2.26
N ALA A 23 5.02 -11.73 -2.22
CA ALA A 23 5.36 -10.33 -2.01
C ALA A 23 4.72 -9.46 -3.10
N VAL A 24 4.23 -8.29 -2.72
CA VAL A 24 3.69 -7.30 -3.66
C VAL A 24 4.88 -6.64 -4.37
N PRO A 25 4.94 -6.73 -5.70
CA PRO A 25 6.13 -6.33 -6.45
C PRO A 25 6.35 -4.82 -6.45
N VAL A 26 7.61 -4.44 -6.54
CA VAL A 26 8.05 -3.05 -6.71
C VAL A 26 8.88 -2.92 -7.98
N LEU A 27 9.01 -1.68 -8.47
CA LEU A 27 9.89 -1.39 -9.60
C LEU A 27 11.33 -1.85 -9.32
N PRO A 28 12.10 -2.25 -10.34
CA PRO A 28 13.51 -2.63 -10.19
C PRO A 28 14.33 -1.59 -9.44
N ALA A 29 14.08 -0.31 -9.65
CA ALA A 29 14.77 0.80 -8.97
C ALA A 29 14.56 0.82 -7.45
N LEU A 30 13.48 0.24 -6.94
CA LEU A 30 13.20 0.15 -5.50
C LEU A 30 13.71 -1.14 -4.84
N ARG A 31 14.09 -2.14 -5.62
CA ARG A 31 14.57 -3.44 -5.08
C ARG A 31 15.77 -3.34 -4.13
N PRO A 32 16.73 -2.41 -4.33
CA PRO A 32 17.84 -2.26 -3.38
C PRO A 32 17.40 -1.84 -1.97
N VAL A 33 16.31 -1.08 -1.86
CA VAL A 33 15.76 -0.60 -0.58
C VAL A 33 14.58 -1.44 -0.07
N ILE A 34 13.92 -2.16 -0.96
CA ILE A 34 12.80 -3.07 -0.64
C ILE A 34 13.10 -4.45 -1.27
N PRO A 35 14.09 -5.17 -0.78
CA PRO A 35 14.44 -6.47 -1.33
C PRO A 35 13.28 -7.45 -1.18
N GLY A 36 12.89 -8.08 -2.29
CA GLY A 36 11.78 -9.03 -2.33
C GLY A 36 10.39 -8.42 -2.47
N GLY A 37 10.25 -7.09 -2.48
CA GLY A 37 8.95 -6.42 -2.61
C GLY A 37 8.29 -6.07 -1.27
N LEU A 38 7.08 -5.50 -1.33
CA LEU A 38 6.31 -5.16 -0.14
C LEU A 38 5.64 -6.41 0.46
N ARG A 39 5.59 -6.46 1.78
CA ARG A 39 4.90 -7.55 2.46
C ARG A 39 3.38 -7.39 2.32
N PRO A 40 2.66 -8.41 1.83
CA PRO A 40 1.20 -8.38 1.78
C PRO A 40 0.60 -8.06 3.15
N GLY A 41 -0.45 -7.25 3.17
CA GLY A 41 -1.13 -6.86 4.40
C GLY A 41 -0.35 -5.90 5.30
N SER A 42 0.75 -5.34 4.82
CA SER A 42 1.56 -4.38 5.58
C SER A 42 1.09 -2.94 5.40
N VAL A 43 1.53 -2.09 6.33
CA VAL A 43 1.36 -0.64 6.24
C VAL A 43 2.74 -0.02 6.01
N THR A 44 2.85 0.78 4.97
CA THR A 44 4.07 1.49 4.56
C THR A 44 3.84 2.99 4.60
N GLY A 45 4.71 3.73 5.25
CA GLY A 45 4.67 5.19 5.29
C GLY A 45 5.60 5.80 4.23
N LEU A 46 5.15 6.85 3.56
CA LEU A 46 5.90 7.62 2.58
C LEU A 46 6.14 9.02 3.13
N ASP A 47 7.40 9.38 3.28
CA ASP A 47 7.82 10.62 3.92
C ASP A 47 8.79 11.44 3.03
N GLY A 48 8.96 12.71 3.42
CA GLY A 48 9.92 13.61 2.81
C GLY A 48 9.45 14.29 1.52
N PRO A 49 10.29 15.15 0.95
CA PRO A 49 9.96 15.92 -0.27
C PRO A 49 9.66 15.04 -1.48
N GLY A 50 10.25 13.85 -1.54
CA GLY A 50 10.05 12.89 -2.63
C GLY A 50 8.93 11.88 -2.40
N ALA A 51 8.07 12.05 -1.39
CA ALA A 51 6.97 11.12 -1.10
C ALA A 51 6.03 10.89 -2.29
N ALA A 52 5.75 11.93 -3.07
CA ALA A 52 4.95 11.81 -4.27
C ALA A 52 5.61 10.88 -5.32
N SER A 53 6.91 11.04 -5.57
CA SER A 53 7.65 10.16 -6.49
C SER A 53 7.69 8.72 -6.01
N LEU A 54 7.85 8.50 -4.70
CA LEU A 54 7.77 7.15 -4.11
C LEU A 54 6.38 6.54 -4.29
N ALA A 55 5.32 7.33 -4.10
CA ALA A 55 3.95 6.90 -4.32
C ALA A 55 3.71 6.44 -5.77
N LEU A 56 4.14 7.26 -6.74
CA LEU A 56 4.06 6.92 -8.15
C LEU A 56 4.83 5.63 -8.49
N ALA A 57 6.05 5.48 -7.94
CA ALA A 57 6.89 4.30 -8.18
C ALA A 57 6.29 3.02 -7.56
N LEU A 58 5.67 3.09 -6.38
CA LEU A 58 5.00 1.94 -5.77
C LEU A 58 3.77 1.53 -6.61
N VAL A 59 2.92 2.48 -6.98
CA VAL A 59 1.76 2.24 -7.84
C VAL A 59 2.18 1.65 -9.19
N ALA A 60 3.23 2.20 -9.81
CA ALA A 60 3.75 1.67 -11.07
C ALA A 60 4.25 0.22 -10.94
N GLY A 61 4.97 -0.09 -9.86
CA GLY A 61 5.45 -1.46 -9.62
C GLY A 61 4.32 -2.47 -9.49
N VAL A 62 3.29 -2.13 -8.71
CA VAL A 62 2.15 -3.03 -8.46
C VAL A 62 1.27 -3.14 -9.69
N SER A 63 0.87 -2.03 -10.30
CA SER A 63 -0.04 -2.07 -11.45
C SER A 63 0.55 -2.82 -12.64
N ARG A 64 1.87 -2.78 -12.81
CA ARG A 64 2.55 -3.46 -13.91
C ARG A 64 2.89 -4.90 -13.63
N HIS A 65 3.33 -5.23 -12.41
CA HIS A 65 3.93 -6.53 -12.07
C HIS A 65 3.16 -7.32 -11.02
N GLY A 66 2.09 -6.75 -10.45
CA GLY A 66 1.21 -7.40 -9.50
C GLY A 66 0.31 -8.44 -10.15
N GLY A 67 -0.75 -8.84 -9.44
CA GLY A 67 -1.66 -9.88 -9.87
C GLY A 67 -1.10 -11.29 -9.64
N GLU A 68 -1.98 -12.28 -9.58
CA GLU A 68 -1.60 -13.68 -9.34
C GLU A 68 -0.62 -14.19 -10.40
N ASP A 69 -0.80 -13.77 -11.64
CA ASP A 69 0.01 -14.19 -12.80
C ASP A 69 1.17 -13.23 -13.10
N GLY A 70 1.33 -12.14 -12.31
CA GLY A 70 2.29 -11.08 -12.64
C GLY A 70 1.88 -10.22 -13.84
N ALA A 71 0.63 -10.33 -14.28
CA ALA A 71 0.07 -9.60 -15.42
C ALA A 71 -0.43 -8.18 -15.05
N GLY A 72 -0.19 -7.75 -13.82
CA GLY A 72 -0.56 -6.45 -13.28
C GLY A 72 -1.59 -6.55 -12.17
N GLY A 73 -1.37 -5.79 -11.09
CA GLY A 73 -2.24 -5.67 -9.94
C GLY A 73 -3.10 -4.41 -9.97
N TRP A 74 -4.20 -4.42 -9.24
CA TRP A 74 -5.04 -3.25 -9.08
C TRP A 74 -4.54 -2.37 -7.94
N CYS A 75 -4.62 -1.05 -8.14
CA CYS A 75 -4.27 -0.05 -7.13
C CYS A 75 -5.43 0.91 -6.89
N GLY A 76 -5.73 1.20 -5.62
CA GLY A 76 -6.63 2.27 -5.22
C GLY A 76 -5.82 3.50 -4.80
N ILE A 77 -6.21 4.68 -5.24
CA ILE A 77 -5.62 5.96 -4.86
C ILE A 77 -6.71 6.79 -4.21
N VAL A 78 -6.56 7.09 -2.92
CA VAL A 78 -7.61 7.72 -2.11
C VAL A 78 -7.09 8.99 -1.45
N GLY A 79 -7.80 10.10 -1.66
CA GLY A 79 -7.47 11.39 -1.08
C GLY A 79 -6.21 12.04 -1.63
N VAL A 80 -5.83 11.73 -2.87
CA VAL A 80 -4.65 12.28 -3.56
C VAL A 80 -5.06 12.92 -4.87
N PRO A 81 -5.77 14.07 -4.84
CA PRO A 81 -6.31 14.71 -6.05
C PRO A 81 -5.22 15.16 -7.05
N SER A 82 -4.00 15.34 -6.59
CA SER A 82 -2.85 15.68 -7.41
C SER A 82 -2.04 14.46 -7.89
N PHE A 83 -2.61 13.25 -7.82
CA PHE A 83 -1.91 12.05 -8.28
C PHE A 83 -1.62 12.14 -9.78
N GLY A 84 -0.34 12.14 -10.13
CA GLY A 84 0.12 12.31 -11.50
C GLY A 84 0.00 11.02 -12.33
N VAL A 85 -1.19 10.71 -12.85
CA VAL A 85 -1.41 9.48 -13.66
C VAL A 85 -0.45 9.39 -14.84
N VAL A 86 -0.20 10.50 -15.52
CA VAL A 86 0.74 10.56 -16.66
C VAL A 86 2.17 10.26 -16.21
N ALA A 87 2.58 10.82 -15.06
CA ALA A 87 3.90 10.54 -14.49
C ALA A 87 4.03 9.09 -14.03
N ALA A 88 2.98 8.52 -13.44
CA ALA A 88 2.94 7.11 -13.08
C ALA A 88 3.05 6.21 -14.32
N ALA A 89 2.33 6.52 -15.39
CA ALA A 89 2.42 5.82 -16.67
C ALA A 89 3.83 5.91 -17.27
N GLY A 90 4.48 7.07 -17.16
CA GLY A 90 5.89 7.27 -17.56
C GLY A 90 6.87 6.39 -16.75
N MET A 91 6.53 6.00 -15.52
CA MET A 91 7.27 5.03 -14.70
C MET A 91 6.88 3.58 -15.01
N GLY A 92 5.88 3.37 -15.86
CA GLY A 92 5.40 2.04 -16.27
C GLY A 92 4.12 1.59 -15.59
N ALA A 93 3.37 2.50 -14.92
CA ALA A 93 2.05 2.14 -14.41
C ALA A 93 1.08 1.84 -15.55
N GLU A 94 0.13 0.96 -15.27
CA GLU A 94 -0.99 0.62 -16.15
C GLU A 94 -2.23 1.42 -15.70
N PRO A 95 -2.59 2.54 -16.39
CA PRO A 95 -3.68 3.42 -15.94
C PRO A 95 -5.02 2.72 -15.78
N GLU A 96 -5.29 1.69 -16.58
CA GLU A 96 -6.53 0.90 -16.55
C GLU A 96 -6.69 0.12 -15.24
N ARG A 97 -5.63 -0.02 -14.45
CA ARG A 97 -5.62 -0.72 -13.16
C ARG A 97 -5.61 0.22 -11.97
N LEU A 98 -5.88 1.50 -12.21
CA LEU A 98 -5.91 2.53 -11.16
C LEU A 98 -7.34 2.96 -10.87
N LEU A 99 -7.73 2.89 -9.60
CA LEU A 99 -9.01 3.37 -9.09
C LEU A 99 -8.75 4.64 -8.28
N LEU A 100 -9.16 5.79 -8.80
CA LEU A 100 -8.94 7.09 -8.17
C LEU A 100 -10.19 7.57 -7.45
N VAL A 101 -10.03 7.93 -6.18
CA VAL A 101 -11.07 8.55 -5.35
C VAL A 101 -10.46 9.82 -4.76
N ASP A 102 -10.58 10.92 -5.47
CA ASP A 102 -9.90 12.19 -5.14
C ASP A 102 -10.43 12.80 -3.84
N ASP A 103 -11.75 12.81 -3.67
CA ASP A 103 -12.41 13.33 -2.49
C ASP A 103 -13.32 12.25 -1.85
N PRO A 104 -12.80 11.44 -0.94
CA PRO A 104 -13.60 10.40 -0.29
C PRO A 104 -14.51 10.95 0.82
N GLY A 105 -14.38 12.23 1.22
CA GLY A 105 -15.14 12.85 2.31
C GLY A 105 -15.03 12.10 3.63
N ASP A 106 -16.05 12.26 4.49
CA ASP A 106 -16.09 11.63 5.83
C ASP A 106 -16.16 10.09 5.78
N ARG A 107 -16.55 9.54 4.63
CA ARG A 107 -16.65 8.09 4.41
C ARG A 107 -15.34 7.45 3.91
N TRP A 108 -14.24 8.18 3.94
CA TRP A 108 -12.95 7.66 3.50
C TRP A 108 -12.57 6.29 4.12
N PRO A 109 -12.89 5.98 5.39
CA PRO A 109 -12.55 4.66 5.93
C PRO A 109 -13.35 3.52 5.27
N ASP A 110 -14.60 3.77 4.86
CA ASP A 110 -15.42 2.78 4.15
C ASP A 110 -14.93 2.57 2.71
N VAL A 111 -14.52 3.65 2.06
CA VAL A 111 -13.90 3.59 0.71
C VAL A 111 -12.63 2.75 0.76
N VAL A 112 -11.72 3.04 1.71
CA VAL A 112 -10.48 2.27 1.88
C VAL A 112 -10.77 0.81 2.23
N ALA A 113 -11.77 0.54 3.09
CA ALA A 113 -12.17 -0.81 3.45
C ALA A 113 -12.61 -1.61 2.21
N ALA A 114 -13.48 -1.04 1.39
CA ALA A 114 -13.95 -1.68 0.16
C ALA A 114 -12.80 -1.94 -0.84
N LEU A 115 -11.90 -0.97 -1.01
CA LEU A 115 -10.74 -1.13 -1.90
C LEU A 115 -9.76 -2.20 -1.37
N ALA A 116 -9.51 -2.24 -0.06
CA ALA A 116 -8.59 -3.21 0.54
C ALA A 116 -9.02 -4.67 0.33
N GLU A 117 -10.30 -4.93 0.07
CA GLU A 117 -10.82 -6.26 -0.27
C GLU A 117 -10.58 -6.64 -1.73
N ALA A 118 -10.36 -5.65 -2.62
CA ALA A 118 -10.36 -5.84 -4.06
C ALA A 118 -9.01 -5.56 -4.74
N VAL A 119 -8.11 -4.80 -4.10
CA VAL A 119 -6.86 -4.36 -4.72
C VAL A 119 -5.63 -4.79 -3.92
N GLU A 120 -4.48 -4.83 -4.59
CA GLU A 120 -3.21 -5.21 -3.95
C GLU A 120 -2.55 -4.07 -3.17
N LEU A 121 -2.78 -2.83 -3.60
CA LEU A 121 -2.24 -1.65 -2.96
C LEU A 121 -3.28 -0.53 -2.90
N VAL A 122 -3.42 0.08 -1.72
CA VAL A 122 -4.13 1.34 -1.56
C VAL A 122 -3.13 2.42 -1.16
N LEU A 123 -2.94 3.41 -2.03
CA LEU A 123 -2.28 4.67 -1.69
C LEU A 123 -3.31 5.58 -1.01
N LEU A 124 -3.06 5.92 0.23
CA LEU A 124 -4.00 6.70 1.05
C LEU A 124 -3.34 7.97 1.58
N CYS A 125 -3.97 9.10 1.31
CA CYS A 125 -3.75 10.34 2.04
C CYS A 125 -5.02 10.60 2.89
N PRO A 126 -5.01 10.27 4.19
CA PRO A 126 -6.18 10.51 5.02
C PRO A 126 -6.53 12.01 5.04
N PRO A 127 -7.79 12.39 4.82
CA PRO A 127 -8.20 13.81 4.81
C PRO A 127 -8.16 14.43 6.21
N GLU A 128 -8.19 13.60 7.23
CA GLU A 128 -8.15 13.98 8.64
C GLU A 128 -7.32 12.98 9.46
N ARG A 129 -7.05 13.33 10.73
CA ARG A 129 -6.38 12.40 11.64
C ARG A 129 -7.24 11.15 11.86
N PRO A 130 -6.75 9.97 11.51
CA PRO A 130 -7.56 8.76 11.62
C PRO A 130 -7.81 8.38 13.09
N GLY A 131 -9.06 8.06 13.39
CA GLY A 131 -9.43 7.52 14.70
C GLY A 131 -8.90 6.09 14.90
N ALA A 132 -8.63 5.72 16.16
CA ALA A 132 -8.07 4.42 16.51
C ALA A 132 -8.91 3.22 16.02
N ALA A 133 -10.24 3.36 15.97
CA ALA A 133 -11.14 2.33 15.45
C ALA A 133 -10.97 2.11 13.94
N ALA A 134 -10.89 3.19 13.16
CA ALA A 134 -10.64 3.14 11.72
C ALA A 134 -9.28 2.50 11.43
N VAL A 135 -8.23 2.92 12.13
CA VAL A 135 -6.88 2.36 11.98
C VAL A 135 -6.87 0.86 12.23
N ARG A 136 -7.47 0.40 13.35
CA ARG A 136 -7.54 -1.04 13.66
C ARG A 136 -8.30 -1.83 12.60
N ARG A 137 -9.47 -1.32 12.18
CA ARG A 137 -10.31 -1.95 11.16
C ARG A 137 -9.57 -2.09 9.83
N LEU A 138 -9.01 -0.99 9.32
CA LEU A 138 -8.34 -0.96 8.03
C LEU A 138 -7.06 -1.80 8.03
N SER A 139 -6.27 -1.74 9.11
CA SER A 139 -5.08 -2.58 9.24
C SER A 139 -5.42 -4.07 9.33
N ALA A 140 -6.56 -4.42 9.94
CA ALA A 140 -7.04 -5.81 9.99
C ALA A 140 -7.51 -6.30 8.60
N LEU A 141 -8.25 -5.48 7.86
CA LEU A 141 -8.70 -5.79 6.50
C LEU A 141 -7.51 -5.94 5.55
N ALA A 142 -6.55 -5.01 5.62
CA ALA A 142 -5.33 -5.10 4.83
C ALA A 142 -4.61 -6.45 5.06
N ARG A 143 -4.43 -6.84 6.32
CA ARG A 143 -3.82 -8.15 6.66
C ARG A 143 -4.65 -9.34 6.15
N LYS A 144 -5.97 -9.27 6.30
CA LYS A 144 -6.88 -10.34 5.88
C LYS A 144 -6.83 -10.59 4.38
N HIS A 145 -6.79 -9.52 3.59
CA HIS A 145 -6.86 -9.58 2.13
C HIS A 145 -5.48 -9.48 1.45
N GLY A 146 -4.41 -9.28 2.21
CA GLY A 146 -3.06 -9.14 1.65
C GLY A 146 -2.81 -7.78 0.98
N CYS A 147 -3.70 -6.81 1.13
CA CYS A 147 -3.57 -5.48 0.56
C CYS A 147 -2.48 -4.67 1.30
N VAL A 148 -1.63 -3.98 0.58
CA VAL A 148 -0.67 -3.03 1.16
C VAL A 148 -1.33 -1.65 1.29
N LEU A 149 -1.28 -1.07 2.50
CA LEU A 149 -1.65 0.32 2.71
C LEU A 149 -0.40 1.20 2.64
N ALA A 150 -0.27 1.99 1.59
CA ALA A 150 0.78 2.99 1.45
C ALA A 150 0.24 4.36 1.88
N LEU A 151 0.79 4.90 2.95
CA LEU A 151 0.29 6.13 3.57
C LEU A 151 1.16 7.32 3.19
N THR A 152 0.51 8.41 2.80
CA THR A 152 1.15 9.68 2.50
C THR A 152 0.42 10.85 3.17
N GLY A 153 0.99 12.04 3.12
CA GLY A 153 0.39 13.23 3.70
C GLY A 153 0.67 13.42 5.19
N PRO A 154 0.07 14.46 5.80
CA PRO A 154 0.43 14.91 7.15
C PRO A 154 0.12 13.89 8.25
N PHE A 155 -0.89 13.07 8.07
CA PHE A 155 -1.33 12.09 9.07
C PHE A 155 -0.73 10.70 8.88
N ALA A 156 0.12 10.48 7.87
CA ALA A 156 0.79 9.21 7.65
C ALA A 156 1.68 8.77 8.84
N ARG A 157 2.24 9.74 9.56
CA ARG A 157 3.09 9.49 10.74
C ARG A 157 2.31 9.06 11.97
N ASP A 158 1.03 9.42 12.04
CA ASP A 158 0.16 9.12 13.18
C ASP A 158 -0.41 7.70 13.12
N TRP A 159 -0.17 6.97 12.03
CA TRP A 159 -0.66 5.61 11.87
C TRP A 159 0.23 4.62 12.62
N PRO A 160 -0.29 3.93 13.63
CA PRO A 160 0.48 2.92 14.37
C PRO A 160 0.71 1.67 13.52
N GLY A 161 1.78 0.94 13.82
CA GLY A 161 2.07 -0.34 13.16
C GLY A 161 2.65 -0.23 11.75
N VAL A 162 3.09 0.96 11.35
CA VAL A 162 3.87 1.14 10.11
C VAL A 162 5.18 0.36 10.23
N ARG A 163 5.36 -0.64 9.38
CA ARG A 163 6.55 -1.51 9.41
C ARG A 163 7.70 -1.01 8.55
N LEU A 164 7.36 -0.30 7.48
CA LEU A 164 8.33 0.26 6.54
C LEU A 164 8.02 1.74 6.37
N ARG A 165 9.05 2.57 6.50
CA ARG A 165 9.00 3.98 6.13
C ARG A 165 10.01 4.24 5.04
N LEU A 166 9.51 4.75 3.94
CA LEU A 166 10.33 5.17 2.82
C LEU A 166 10.43 6.69 2.84
N ARG A 167 11.63 7.19 2.75
CA ARG A 167 11.91 8.62 2.71
C ARG A 167 12.84 8.93 1.55
N LEU A 168 12.47 9.92 0.78
CA LEU A 168 13.29 10.47 -0.29
C LEU A 168 13.56 11.95 0.02
N ASP A 169 14.79 12.26 0.41
CA ASP A 169 15.18 13.59 0.90
C ASP A 169 15.65 14.54 -0.19
N GLY A 170 16.04 14.02 -1.34
CA GLY A 170 16.50 14.82 -2.48
C GLY A 170 16.44 14.01 -3.76
N ALA A 171 16.29 14.72 -4.88
CA ALA A 171 16.41 14.16 -6.22
C ALA A 171 17.28 15.11 -7.04
N ALA A 172 18.28 14.54 -7.72
CA ALA A 172 18.96 15.23 -8.80
C ALA A 172 18.31 14.82 -10.13
N TRP A 173 17.88 15.80 -10.89
CA TRP A 173 17.32 15.56 -12.23
C TRP A 173 18.41 15.79 -13.25
N GLU A 174 18.75 14.75 -14.00
CA GLU A 174 19.66 14.84 -15.12
C GLU A 174 18.88 14.75 -16.42
N GLY A 175 19.23 15.56 -17.42
CA GLY A 175 18.64 15.48 -18.75
C GLY A 175 17.37 16.30 -18.96
N VAL A 176 17.08 17.24 -18.09
CA VAL A 176 16.06 18.27 -18.32
C VAL A 176 16.79 19.50 -18.88
N GLY A 177 16.85 19.59 -20.19
CA GLY A 177 17.40 20.72 -20.93
C GLY A 177 16.38 21.23 -21.96
#